data_d84726f22de2ebddade48fa9eb58641f
#
_entry.id   d84726f22de2ebddade48fa9eb58641f
#
_cell.length_a   1.000
_cell.length_b   1.000
_cell.length_c   1.000
_cell.angle_alpha   90.00
_cell.angle_beta   90.00
_cell.angle_gamma   90.00
#
_symmetry.space_group_name_H-M   'P 1'
#
loop_
_entity.id
_entity.type
_entity.pdbx_description
1 polymer ?
#
loop_
_entity_poly.entity_id
_entity_poly.type
_entity_poly.pdbx_seq_one_letter_code
_entity_poly.pdbx_strand_id
1 'polypeptide(L)'
;MRESILTIPVTDIFEPKCGCPICRLRDTLEQRTVEYIMGAAMMEPDVRMETNKLGFCKTHFEQMRACKNRLSLALMLQSHLQDMQKHIFTRKKMFEGKTAKQKKVSAVNNECFVCSKVDWGMSRILVTLFEMYVQQRDFRDLFAQQEMLCLPPLLYCSAVVLCFFCDTFCIVISVMLPILFISKGA
;
A
#
# COMPACT_ATOMS: atom_id res chain seq x y z
N MET A 1 1.20 26.28 -8.06
CA MET A 1 0.40 25.15 -7.51
C MET A 1 -0.35 25.60 -6.26
N ARG A 2 -1.60 25.18 -6.06
CA ARG A 2 -2.26 25.34 -4.76
C ARG A 2 -1.78 24.21 -3.85
N GLU A 3 -0.89 24.53 -2.92
CA GLU A 3 -0.42 23.57 -1.94
C GLU A 3 -1.50 23.35 -0.87
N SER A 4 -1.84 22.10 -0.66
CA SER A 4 -2.65 21.63 0.47
C SER A 4 -1.93 20.46 1.12
N ILE A 5 -2.29 20.15 2.36
CA ILE A 5 -1.70 19.02 3.11
C ILE A 5 -1.83 17.69 2.32
N LEU A 6 -2.86 17.56 1.48
CA LEU A 6 -3.10 16.36 0.68
C LEU A 6 -2.28 16.32 -0.64
N THR A 7 -1.87 17.48 -1.17
CA THR A 7 -1.12 17.57 -2.43
C THR A 7 0.39 17.51 -2.25
N ILE A 8 0.92 17.91 -1.10
CA ILE A 8 2.34 17.89 -0.78
C ILE A 8 2.97 16.50 -1.02
N PRO A 9 2.42 15.38 -0.50
CA PRO A 9 3.02 14.07 -0.71
C PRO A 9 3.09 13.64 -2.18
N VAL A 10 2.14 14.10 -3.01
CA VAL A 10 2.13 13.81 -4.44
C VAL A 10 3.22 14.61 -5.15
N THR A 11 3.34 15.90 -4.86
CA THR A 11 4.36 16.78 -5.46
C THR A 11 5.77 16.28 -5.13
N ASP A 12 6.06 15.99 -3.85
CA ASP A 12 7.35 15.49 -3.38
C ASP A 12 7.80 14.21 -4.10
N ILE A 13 6.85 13.34 -4.45
CA ILE A 13 7.13 12.10 -5.17
C ILE A 13 7.44 12.35 -6.66
N PHE A 14 6.87 13.38 -7.27
CA PHE A 14 7.06 13.69 -8.69
C PHE A 14 8.25 14.61 -8.95
N GLU A 15 8.70 15.41 -7.97
CA GLU A 15 9.81 16.35 -8.14
C GLU A 15 11.14 15.72 -8.58
N PRO A 16 11.60 14.56 -8.05
CA PRO A 16 12.91 14.02 -8.38
C PRO A 16 13.10 13.59 -9.84
N LYS A 17 12.02 13.43 -10.62
CA LYS A 17 12.02 13.11 -12.07
C LYS A 17 12.88 11.91 -12.49
N CYS A 18 13.17 11.00 -11.57
CA CYS A 18 13.96 9.80 -11.82
C CYS A 18 13.16 8.53 -11.49
N GLY A 19 13.16 7.56 -12.38
CA GLY A 19 12.42 6.32 -12.20
C GLY A 19 10.89 6.51 -12.17
N CYS A 20 10.17 5.49 -11.71
CA CYS A 20 8.70 5.55 -11.65
C CYS A 20 8.21 6.21 -10.36
N PRO A 21 7.50 7.36 -10.41
CA PRO A 21 6.99 8.04 -9.23
C PRO A 21 5.97 7.21 -8.44
N ILE A 22 5.17 6.39 -9.13
CA ILE A 22 4.16 5.54 -8.46
C ILE A 22 4.82 4.42 -7.66
N CYS A 23 5.91 3.81 -8.18
CA CYS A 23 6.70 2.84 -7.42
C CYS A 23 7.33 3.51 -6.18
N ARG A 24 7.91 4.70 -6.35
CA ARG A 24 8.49 5.48 -5.24
C ARG A 24 7.45 5.82 -4.17
N LEU A 25 6.24 6.19 -4.58
CA LEU A 25 5.13 6.42 -3.67
C LEU A 25 4.83 5.18 -2.83
N ARG A 26 4.70 4.02 -3.50
CA ARG A 26 4.45 2.74 -2.83
C ARG A 26 5.55 2.39 -1.83
N ASP A 27 6.81 2.48 -2.25
CA ASP A 27 7.97 2.18 -1.40
C ASP A 27 8.02 3.10 -0.18
N THR A 28 7.71 4.39 -0.38
CA THR A 28 7.64 5.37 0.71
C THR A 28 6.52 5.05 1.70
N LEU A 29 5.34 4.67 1.22
CA LEU A 29 4.22 4.26 2.09
C LEU A 29 4.55 2.98 2.85
N GLU A 30 5.18 2.02 2.19
CA GLU A 30 5.62 0.76 2.79
C GLU A 30 6.62 1.00 3.91
N GLN A 31 7.68 1.75 3.63
CA GLN A 31 8.69 2.10 4.62
C GLN A 31 8.09 2.85 5.81
N ARG A 32 7.30 3.90 5.57
CA ARG A 32 6.66 4.67 6.65
C ARG A 32 5.72 3.83 7.50
N THR A 33 4.99 2.91 6.89
CA THR A 33 4.09 2.00 7.62
C THR A 33 4.87 1.05 8.52
N VAL A 34 5.97 0.48 8.01
CA VAL A 34 6.85 -0.39 8.81
C VAL A 34 7.50 0.40 9.96
N GLU A 35 8.03 1.59 9.70
CA GLU A 35 8.62 2.45 10.73
C GLU A 35 7.59 2.84 11.80
N TYR A 36 6.37 3.16 11.40
CA TYR A 36 5.26 3.49 12.30
C TYR A 36 4.94 2.35 13.27
N ILE A 37 4.73 1.13 12.76
CA ILE A 37 4.40 -0.02 13.62
C ILE A 37 5.57 -0.50 14.46
N MET A 38 6.81 -0.29 14.01
CA MET A 38 8.01 -0.62 14.77
C MET A 38 8.39 0.47 15.77
N GLY A 39 7.75 1.64 15.70
CA GLY A 39 7.91 2.76 16.62
C GLY A 39 6.89 2.75 17.76
N ALA A 40 6.33 3.92 18.06
CA ALA A 40 5.39 4.11 19.16
C ALA A 40 4.06 3.38 18.98
N ALA A 41 3.62 3.18 17.74
CA ALA A 41 2.34 2.57 17.41
C ALA A 41 2.19 1.11 17.91
N MET A 42 3.29 0.42 18.15
CA MET A 42 3.26 -0.90 18.77
C MET A 42 2.59 -0.91 20.16
N MET A 43 2.54 0.23 20.84
CA MET A 43 1.90 0.37 22.16
C MET A 43 0.42 0.73 22.06
N GLU A 44 -0.06 1.12 20.89
CA GLU A 44 -1.45 1.50 20.65
C GLU A 44 -2.34 0.25 20.57
N PRO A 45 -3.40 0.13 21.41
CA PRO A 45 -4.26 -1.05 21.43
C PRO A 45 -4.92 -1.35 20.10
N ASP A 46 -5.38 -0.32 19.39
CA ASP A 46 -6.08 -0.47 18.10
C ASP A 46 -5.15 -1.02 17.03
N VAL A 47 -3.92 -0.50 16.95
CA VAL A 47 -2.90 -1.00 16.03
C VAL A 47 -2.56 -2.45 16.35
N ARG A 48 -2.43 -2.79 17.63
CA ARG A 48 -2.17 -4.18 18.03
C ARG A 48 -3.32 -5.13 17.69
N MET A 49 -4.56 -4.71 17.86
CA MET A 49 -5.71 -5.53 17.46
C MET A 49 -5.73 -5.79 15.96
N GLU A 50 -5.48 -4.76 15.14
CA GLU A 50 -5.43 -4.91 13.68
C GLU A 50 -4.25 -5.78 13.24
N THR A 51 -3.05 -5.56 13.78
CA THR A 51 -1.85 -6.35 13.45
C THR A 51 -1.98 -7.80 13.92
N ASN A 52 -2.61 -8.05 15.07
CA ASN A 52 -2.88 -9.41 15.54
C ASN A 52 -3.86 -10.15 14.62
N LYS A 53 -4.83 -9.45 14.07
CA LYS A 53 -5.82 -10.03 13.15
C LYS A 53 -5.23 -10.36 11.79
N LEU A 54 -4.49 -9.42 11.19
CA LEU A 54 -4.01 -9.51 9.80
C LEU A 54 -2.64 -10.19 9.69
N GLY A 55 -1.81 -10.11 10.73
CA GLY A 55 -0.45 -10.62 10.68
C GLY A 55 0.45 -9.88 9.69
N PHE A 56 1.52 -10.53 9.27
CA PHE A 56 2.54 -9.96 8.39
C PHE A 56 2.97 -10.99 7.35
N CYS A 57 3.09 -10.58 6.09
CA CYS A 57 3.68 -11.42 5.04
C CYS A 57 5.20 -11.53 5.23
N LYS A 58 5.83 -12.48 4.55
CA LYS A 58 7.26 -12.75 4.66
C LYS A 58 8.11 -11.49 4.39
N THR A 59 7.80 -10.76 3.33
CA THR A 59 8.56 -9.56 2.93
C THR A 59 8.54 -8.49 4.02
N HIS A 60 7.34 -8.15 4.51
CA HIS A 60 7.20 -7.12 5.55
C HIS A 60 7.77 -7.57 6.91
N PHE A 61 7.68 -8.87 7.21
CA PHE A 61 8.36 -9.41 8.39
C PHE A 61 9.88 -9.25 8.30
N GLU A 62 10.48 -9.49 7.14
CA GLU A 62 11.91 -9.27 6.91
C GLU A 62 12.30 -7.79 7.02
N GLN A 63 11.48 -6.89 6.51
CA GLN A 63 11.68 -5.43 6.68
C GLN A 63 11.59 -5.01 8.15
N MET A 64 10.57 -5.49 8.90
CA MET A 64 10.46 -5.24 10.35
C MET A 64 11.70 -5.73 11.10
N ARG A 65 12.22 -6.90 10.74
CA ARG A 65 13.47 -7.44 11.31
C ARG A 65 14.67 -6.56 11.00
N ALA A 66 14.73 -5.97 9.80
CA ALA A 66 15.81 -5.07 9.38
C ALA A 66 15.81 -3.72 10.13
N CYS A 67 14.68 -3.28 10.66
CA CYS A 67 14.56 -2.05 11.47
C CYS A 67 15.35 -2.09 12.79
N LYS A 68 15.96 -3.22 13.15
CA LYS A 68 16.80 -3.43 14.35
C LYS A 68 16.11 -3.19 15.71
N ASN A 69 14.82 -2.82 15.73
CA ASN A 69 14.05 -2.68 16.97
C ASN A 69 13.50 -4.05 17.39
N ARG A 70 14.34 -4.83 18.04
CA ARG A 70 14.01 -6.21 18.44
C ARG A 70 12.89 -6.29 19.47
N LEU A 71 12.78 -5.29 20.34
CA LEU A 71 11.74 -5.26 21.37
C LEU A 71 10.36 -5.09 20.73
N SER A 72 10.20 -4.09 19.84
CA SER A 72 8.95 -3.86 19.11
C SER A 72 8.54 -5.11 18.35
N LEU A 73 9.47 -5.72 17.61
CA LEU A 73 9.21 -6.94 16.85
C LEU A 73 8.75 -8.09 17.77
N ALA A 74 9.44 -8.32 18.88
CA ALA A 74 9.10 -9.38 19.82
C ALA A 74 7.71 -9.18 20.43
N LEU A 75 7.36 -7.96 20.84
CA LEU A 75 6.05 -7.65 21.43
C LEU A 75 4.92 -7.80 20.42
N MET A 76 5.12 -7.36 19.16
CA MET A 76 4.15 -7.53 18.07
C MET A 76 3.90 -9.01 17.78
N LEU A 77 4.97 -9.80 17.63
CA LEU A 77 4.88 -11.23 17.37
C LEU A 77 4.26 -11.99 18.54
N GLN A 78 4.64 -11.68 19.77
CA GLN A 78 4.07 -12.31 20.96
C GLN A 78 2.56 -12.14 21.00
N SER A 79 2.05 -10.92 20.80
CA SER A 79 0.61 -10.67 20.82
C SER A 79 -0.12 -11.34 19.65
N HIS A 80 0.47 -11.34 18.46
CA HIS A 80 -0.08 -12.02 17.30
C HIS A 80 -0.19 -13.54 17.52
N LEU A 81 0.87 -14.18 18.02
CA LEU A 81 0.87 -15.61 18.32
C LEU A 81 -0.13 -15.97 19.42
N GLN A 82 -0.26 -15.13 20.46
CA GLN A 82 -1.26 -15.33 21.51
C GLN A 82 -2.69 -15.23 20.97
N ASP A 83 -2.95 -14.29 20.05
CA ASP A 83 -4.24 -14.15 19.40
C ASP A 83 -4.55 -15.34 18.49
N MET A 84 -3.58 -15.77 17.69
CA MET A 84 -3.69 -16.99 16.88
C MET A 84 -3.97 -18.21 17.74
N GLN A 85 -3.29 -18.35 18.88
CA GLN A 85 -3.50 -19.47 19.81
C GLN A 85 -4.95 -19.49 20.33
N LYS A 86 -5.50 -18.34 20.71
CA LYS A 86 -6.90 -18.23 21.17
C LYS A 86 -7.89 -18.58 20.04
N HIS A 87 -7.63 -18.14 18.82
CA HIS A 87 -8.56 -18.29 17.69
C HIS A 87 -8.46 -19.65 16.98
N ILE A 88 -7.28 -20.25 16.91
CA ILE A 88 -7.04 -21.51 16.17
C ILE A 88 -7.09 -22.71 17.08
N PHE A 89 -6.53 -22.64 18.30
CA PHE A 89 -6.32 -23.78 19.17
C PHE A 89 -7.29 -23.89 20.35
N THR A 90 -8.29 -23.03 20.48
CA THR A 90 -9.28 -23.11 21.57
C THR A 90 -10.07 -24.42 21.46
N ARG A 91 -10.24 -25.12 22.59
CA ARG A 91 -10.86 -26.43 22.70
C ARG A 91 -12.23 -26.56 22.01
N LYS A 92 -13.08 -25.55 22.07
CA LYS A 92 -14.38 -25.50 21.36
C LYS A 92 -14.24 -25.60 19.82
N LYS A 93 -13.10 -25.20 19.26
CA LYS A 93 -12.81 -25.20 17.82
C LYS A 93 -12.08 -26.47 17.36
N MET A 94 -11.72 -27.36 18.26
CA MET A 94 -11.12 -28.66 17.90
C MET A 94 -12.12 -29.58 17.18
N PHE A 95 -13.42 -29.35 17.33
CA PHE A 95 -14.48 -30.09 16.62
C PHE A 95 -14.86 -29.49 15.28
N GLU A 96 -14.30 -28.33 14.90
CA GLU A 96 -14.47 -27.81 13.53
C GLU A 96 -13.77 -28.73 12.52
N GLY A 97 -14.45 -29.02 11.41
CA GLY A 97 -13.91 -29.88 10.36
C GLY A 97 -12.56 -29.36 9.80
N LYS A 98 -11.74 -30.28 9.28
CA LYS A 98 -10.39 -29.98 8.73
C LYS A 98 -10.40 -28.83 7.73
N THR A 99 -11.43 -28.74 6.88
CA THR A 99 -11.62 -27.69 5.87
C THR A 99 -11.82 -26.29 6.45
N ALA A 100 -12.52 -26.16 7.58
CA ALA A 100 -12.73 -24.86 8.24
C ALA A 100 -11.41 -24.36 8.91
N LYS A 101 -10.63 -25.26 9.51
CA LYS A 101 -9.32 -24.94 10.06
C LYS A 101 -8.33 -24.54 8.95
N GLN A 102 -8.34 -25.27 7.83
CA GLN A 102 -7.48 -24.98 6.69
C GLN A 102 -7.76 -23.59 6.07
N LYS A 103 -9.03 -23.21 5.94
CA LYS A 103 -9.43 -21.88 5.49
C LYS A 103 -8.96 -20.76 6.43
N LYS A 104 -9.03 -20.98 7.76
CA LYS A 104 -8.54 -20.00 8.75
C LYS A 104 -7.03 -19.83 8.70
N VAL A 105 -6.29 -20.92 8.57
CA VAL A 105 -4.81 -20.88 8.45
C VAL A 105 -4.41 -20.22 7.12
N SER A 106 -5.09 -20.52 6.03
CA SER A 106 -4.78 -19.87 4.73
C SER A 106 -5.13 -18.38 4.73
N ALA A 107 -6.18 -17.94 5.41
CA ALA A 107 -6.50 -16.53 5.56
C ALA A 107 -5.37 -15.77 6.29
N VAL A 108 -4.89 -16.31 7.42
CA VAL A 108 -3.78 -15.70 8.17
C VAL A 108 -2.48 -15.62 7.34
N ASN A 109 -2.24 -16.58 6.46
CA ASN A 109 -1.05 -16.57 5.60
C ASN A 109 -1.14 -15.60 4.41
N ASN A 110 -2.36 -15.22 4.01
CA ASN A 110 -2.59 -14.38 2.82
C ASN A 110 -2.90 -12.91 3.16
N GLU A 111 -3.15 -12.61 4.42
CA GLU A 111 -3.41 -11.26 4.89
C GLU A 111 -2.13 -10.64 5.49
N CYS A 112 -1.97 -9.34 5.32
CA CYS A 112 -0.85 -8.60 5.88
C CYS A 112 -1.28 -7.17 6.22
N PHE A 113 -1.03 -6.75 7.44
CA PHE A 113 -1.36 -5.41 7.90
C PHE A 113 -0.70 -4.32 7.04
N VAL A 114 0.61 -4.47 6.75
CA VAL A 114 1.35 -3.47 5.96
C VAL A 114 0.82 -3.41 4.54
N CYS A 115 0.61 -4.56 3.86
CA CYS A 115 0.01 -4.59 2.52
C CYS A 115 -1.33 -3.85 2.50
N SER A 116 -2.22 -4.15 3.46
CA SER A 116 -3.53 -3.52 3.56
C SER A 116 -3.46 -2.00 3.74
N LYS A 117 -2.53 -1.49 4.58
CA LYS A 117 -2.35 -0.05 4.79
C LYS A 117 -1.72 0.64 3.57
N VAL A 118 -0.77 -0.01 2.91
CA VAL A 118 -0.17 0.50 1.66
C VAL A 118 -1.23 0.59 0.56
N ASP A 119 -2.02 -0.47 0.35
CA ASP A 119 -3.07 -0.48 -0.66
C ASP A 119 -4.14 0.59 -0.39
N TRP A 120 -4.53 0.75 0.88
CA TRP A 120 -5.45 1.81 1.28
C TRP A 120 -4.84 3.20 1.03
N GLY A 121 -3.58 3.43 1.41
CA GLY A 121 -2.87 4.69 1.19
C GLY A 121 -2.72 5.01 -0.29
N MET A 122 -2.31 4.02 -1.09
CA MET A 122 -2.20 4.15 -2.54
C MET A 122 -3.52 4.55 -3.18
N SER A 123 -4.63 3.89 -2.81
CA SER A 123 -5.95 4.21 -3.36
C SER A 123 -6.35 5.67 -3.11
N ARG A 124 -6.04 6.21 -1.93
CA ARG A 124 -6.36 7.60 -1.58
C ARG A 124 -5.49 8.60 -2.32
N ILE A 125 -4.18 8.37 -2.35
CA ILE A 125 -3.24 9.29 -3.00
C ILE A 125 -3.43 9.29 -4.52
N LEU A 126 -3.75 8.15 -5.12
CA LEU A 126 -4.04 8.09 -6.54
C LEU A 126 -5.27 8.92 -6.94
N VAL A 127 -6.33 8.95 -6.13
CA VAL A 127 -7.48 9.84 -6.37
C VAL A 127 -7.02 11.29 -6.37
N THR A 128 -6.26 11.73 -5.37
CA THR A 128 -5.71 13.10 -5.29
C THR A 128 -4.80 13.41 -6.49
N LEU A 129 -3.97 12.45 -6.91
CA LEU A 129 -3.11 12.60 -8.09
C LEU A 129 -3.93 12.88 -9.36
N PHE A 130 -5.01 12.12 -9.58
CA PHE A 130 -5.87 12.35 -10.74
C PHE A 130 -6.61 13.69 -10.67
N GLU A 131 -7.09 14.08 -9.51
CA GLU A 131 -7.68 15.40 -9.30
C GLU A 131 -6.69 16.52 -9.61
N MET A 132 -5.44 16.41 -9.15
CA MET A 132 -4.37 17.35 -9.46
C MET A 132 -4.07 17.40 -10.97
N TYR A 133 -4.01 16.23 -11.62
CA TYR A 133 -3.76 16.14 -13.05
C TYR A 133 -4.84 16.85 -13.87
N VAL A 134 -6.11 16.71 -13.50
CA VAL A 134 -7.23 17.36 -14.18
C VAL A 134 -7.26 18.86 -13.92
N GLN A 135 -7.02 19.28 -12.67
CA GLN A 135 -7.25 20.66 -12.24
C GLN A 135 -6.03 21.59 -12.39
N GLN A 136 -4.79 21.05 -12.35
CA GLN A 136 -3.56 21.84 -12.26
C GLN A 136 -2.68 21.64 -13.49
N ARG A 137 -2.48 22.72 -14.26
CA ARG A 137 -1.60 22.70 -15.44
C ARG A 137 -0.14 22.41 -15.05
N ASP A 138 0.36 23.06 -14.00
CA ASP A 138 1.73 22.89 -13.54
C ASP A 138 2.04 21.42 -13.16
N PHE A 139 1.05 20.74 -12.60
CA PHE A 139 1.19 19.31 -12.26
C PHE A 139 1.20 18.44 -13.53
N ARG A 140 0.42 18.76 -14.58
CA ARG A 140 0.50 18.06 -15.85
C ARG A 140 1.88 18.19 -16.49
N ASP A 141 2.47 19.39 -16.42
CA ASP A 141 3.81 19.64 -16.95
C ASP A 141 4.87 18.85 -16.15
N LEU A 142 4.73 18.77 -14.83
CA LEU A 142 5.59 17.94 -13.97
C LEU A 142 5.41 16.44 -14.26
N PHE A 143 4.18 16.00 -14.47
CA PHE A 143 3.87 14.62 -14.81
C PHE A 143 4.46 14.23 -16.19
N ALA A 144 4.38 15.11 -17.19
CA ALA A 144 4.94 14.89 -18.52
C ALA A 144 6.48 14.83 -18.52
N GLN A 145 7.15 15.38 -17.51
CA GLN A 145 8.60 15.36 -17.35
C GLN A 145 9.13 14.07 -16.70
N GLN A 146 8.25 13.13 -16.32
CA GLN A 146 8.70 11.87 -15.72
C GLN A 146 9.30 10.95 -16.79
N GLU A 147 10.44 10.33 -16.46
CA GLU A 147 11.16 9.44 -17.39
C GLU A 147 10.36 8.17 -17.73
N MET A 148 9.65 7.63 -16.76
CA MET A 148 8.93 6.36 -16.93
C MET A 148 7.76 6.19 -15.96
N LEU A 149 6.78 5.43 -16.40
CA LEU A 149 5.69 4.93 -15.55
C LEU A 149 5.60 3.41 -15.72
N CYS A 150 5.72 2.67 -14.63
CA CYS A 150 5.64 1.22 -14.65
C CYS A 150 4.22 0.72 -14.95
N LEU A 151 4.12 -0.33 -15.77
CA LEU A 151 2.83 -0.94 -16.14
C LEU A 151 2.01 -1.47 -14.95
N PRO A 152 2.61 -2.19 -13.96
CA PRO A 152 1.84 -2.68 -12.80
C PRO A 152 1.10 -1.62 -12.01
N PRO A 153 1.70 -0.46 -11.67
CA PRO A 153 0.96 0.65 -11.06
C PRO A 153 -0.15 1.23 -11.95
N LEU A 154 0.02 1.25 -13.27
CA LEU A 154 -1.02 1.70 -14.19
C LEU A 154 -2.25 0.77 -14.19
N LEU A 155 -2.05 -0.54 -14.09
CA LEU A 155 -3.15 -1.50 -13.96
C LEU A 155 -3.87 -1.34 -12.61
N TYR A 156 -3.15 -1.05 -11.54
CA TYR A 156 -3.72 -0.73 -10.24
C TYR A 156 -4.52 0.58 -10.30
N CYS A 157 -3.98 1.61 -10.95
CA CYS A 157 -4.67 2.87 -11.19
C CYS A 157 -5.96 2.66 -11.99
N SER A 158 -5.94 1.83 -13.03
CA SER A 158 -7.14 1.54 -13.84
C SER A 158 -8.24 0.88 -13.03
N ALA A 159 -7.90 -0.05 -12.14
CA ALA A 159 -8.87 -0.71 -11.26
C ALA A 159 -9.51 0.26 -10.25
N VAL A 160 -8.73 1.19 -9.70
CA VAL A 160 -9.23 2.22 -8.77
C VAL A 160 -10.08 3.27 -9.50
N VAL A 161 -9.66 3.67 -10.70
CA VAL A 161 -10.38 4.67 -11.52
C VAL A 161 -11.68 4.12 -12.08
N LEU A 162 -11.73 2.85 -12.49
CA LEU A 162 -12.97 2.19 -12.92
C LEU A 162 -14.04 2.17 -11.83
N CYS A 163 -13.63 2.14 -10.56
CA CYS A 163 -14.56 2.14 -9.43
C CYS A 163 -15.16 3.53 -9.13
N PHE A 164 -14.48 4.63 -9.50
CA PHE A 164 -14.85 5.98 -9.09
C PHE A 164 -15.28 6.93 -10.22
N PHE A 165 -14.85 6.73 -11.48
CA PHE A 165 -15.09 7.69 -12.56
C PHE A 165 -15.28 7.00 -13.93
N CYS A 166 -16.47 6.55 -14.23
CA CYS A 166 -16.81 5.97 -15.53
C CYS A 166 -16.63 6.96 -16.71
N ASP A 167 -16.79 8.26 -16.46
CA ASP A 167 -16.71 9.31 -17.50
C ASP A 167 -15.29 9.87 -17.75
N THR A 168 -14.40 9.78 -16.76
CA THR A 168 -13.02 10.31 -16.87
C THR A 168 -12.04 9.30 -17.46
N PHE A 169 -12.45 8.05 -17.56
CA PHE A 169 -11.61 6.91 -17.99
C PHE A 169 -11.13 7.04 -19.46
N CYS A 170 -11.96 7.56 -20.34
CA CYS A 170 -11.58 7.83 -21.74
C CYS A 170 -10.44 8.85 -21.86
N ILE A 171 -10.40 9.86 -20.98
CA ILE A 171 -9.39 10.92 -21.02
C ILE A 171 -8.05 10.39 -20.52
N VAL A 172 -8.03 9.59 -19.46
CA VAL A 172 -6.79 9.03 -18.88
C VAL A 172 -6.13 8.04 -19.84
N ILE A 173 -6.90 7.17 -20.50
CA ILE A 173 -6.37 6.24 -21.50
C ILE A 173 -5.85 6.99 -22.73
N SER A 174 -6.57 7.99 -23.24
CA SER A 174 -6.15 8.77 -24.41
C SER A 174 -4.87 9.57 -24.16
N VAL A 175 -4.60 9.97 -22.93
CA VAL A 175 -3.38 10.73 -22.57
C VAL A 175 -2.24 9.81 -22.18
N MET A 176 -2.52 8.64 -21.58
CA MET A 176 -1.49 7.68 -21.17
C MET A 176 -0.96 6.81 -22.31
N LEU A 177 -1.76 6.48 -23.32
CA LEU A 177 -1.35 5.69 -24.48
C LEU A 177 -0.18 6.30 -25.28
N PRO A 178 -0.14 7.61 -25.56
CA PRO A 178 1.01 8.21 -26.26
C PRO A 178 2.33 8.10 -25.47
N ILE A 179 2.27 8.23 -24.15
CA ILE A 179 3.46 8.16 -23.28
C ILE A 179 4.06 6.74 -23.23
N LEU A 180 3.21 5.72 -23.31
CA LEU A 180 3.64 4.30 -23.37
C LEU A 180 4.28 3.92 -24.72
N PHE A 181 3.94 4.64 -25.81
CA PHE A 181 4.50 4.35 -27.15
C PHE A 181 5.82 5.07 -27.42
N ILE A 182 6.14 6.15 -26.71
CA ILE A 182 7.41 6.91 -26.89
C ILE A 182 8.60 6.14 -26.29
N SER A 183 8.38 5.24 -25.34
CA SER A 183 9.45 4.43 -24.70
C SER A 183 9.93 3.23 -25.55
N LYS A 184 9.46 3.04 -26.78
CA LYS A 184 9.87 1.91 -27.66
C LYS A 184 10.77 2.32 -28.84
N GLY A 185 11.30 3.52 -28.82
CA GLY A 185 12.14 4.02 -29.90
C GLY A 185 13.41 4.73 -29.40
N ALA A 186 14.30 4.01 -28.71
CA ALA A 186 15.70 4.36 -28.56
C ALA A 186 16.48 3.07 -28.24
#